data_21dc3849df887b9a764e8ecf1496a46e
#
_entry.id   21dc3849df887b9a764e8ecf1496a46e
#
_cell.length_a   1.000
_cell.length_b   1.000
_cell.length_c   1.000
_cell.angle_alpha   90.00
_cell.angle_beta   90.00
_cell.angle_gamma   90.00
#
_symmetry.space_group_name_H-M   'P 1'
#
loop_
_entity.id
_entity.type
_entity.pdbx_description
1 polymer ?
#
loop_
_entity_poly.entity_id
_entity_poly.type
_entity_poly.pdbx_seq_one_letter_code
_entity_poly.pdbx_strand_id
1 'polypeptide(L)'
;MAIDGTIAINAAIVGQRPTGLGFYALHLISGLAALGERLHVFTSRPDLITTPGTRVERVSAAMRPERGALGHLSRLVWVQTGLRARVRRANPRVLLNLMPEGLLASRVPQVTTVHDLLPLLYPAEYPRQQYYFRHYVPAVLRASRAVIVISESTRRDLLHFYDLPSEKVHVVMSGYDAERFRPSVSTGPGAEPDGEPYLLYVGNVMPHKNLPRLVEAFAQAARRLPVRLVMRGWGRPRHVRELQGMIAALGIEGQVDWQPYAAEGELLALYRNARALVLPSLHEGFGLTALEAMACGTPVVASRVSSIPEVVGEAAVLVDPLDPGSIAAGLARVLTEDGLCKDLRVRGLERAGQFSWDATARAVQQAVARAVAG
;
A
#
# COMPACT_ATOMS: atom_id res chain seq x y z
N MET A 1 -17.82 11.51 -17.34
CA MET A 1 -17.43 12.29 -18.53
C MET A 1 -15.93 12.55 -18.47
N ALA A 2 -15.20 12.34 -19.58
CA ALA A 2 -13.78 12.64 -19.64
C ALA A 2 -13.51 14.14 -19.39
N ILE A 3 -12.35 14.43 -18.79
CA ILE A 3 -11.92 15.80 -18.51
C ILE A 3 -11.50 16.47 -19.84
N ASP A 4 -12.05 17.64 -20.14
CA ASP A 4 -11.61 18.37 -21.32
C ASP A 4 -10.15 18.81 -21.15
N GLY A 5 -9.28 18.36 -22.05
CA GLY A 5 -7.84 18.62 -22.01
C GLY A 5 -7.01 17.40 -21.60
N THR A 6 -5.73 17.62 -21.35
CA THR A 6 -4.76 16.56 -21.02
C THR A 6 -4.46 16.55 -19.52
N ILE A 7 -4.42 15.37 -18.90
CA ILE A 7 -3.91 15.16 -17.55
C ILE A 7 -2.42 14.85 -17.64
N ALA A 8 -1.57 15.71 -17.11
CA ALA A 8 -0.14 15.40 -16.92
C ALA A 8 0.05 14.58 -15.65
N ILE A 9 0.80 13.49 -15.69
CA ILE A 9 1.01 12.61 -14.55
C ILE A 9 2.49 12.53 -14.20
N ASN A 10 2.83 12.91 -12.96
CA ASN A 10 4.15 12.70 -12.40
C ASN A 10 4.27 11.27 -11.85
N ALA A 11 4.79 10.35 -12.68
CA ALA A 11 5.03 8.95 -12.36
C ALA A 11 6.54 8.63 -12.23
N ALA A 12 7.37 9.61 -11.85
CA ALA A 12 8.81 9.43 -11.68
C ALA A 12 9.18 8.44 -10.56
N ILE A 13 8.21 8.12 -9.67
CA ILE A 13 8.36 7.12 -8.60
C ILE A 13 8.38 5.68 -9.11
N VAL A 14 7.95 5.41 -10.34
CA VAL A 14 7.95 4.05 -10.89
C VAL A 14 9.38 3.58 -11.09
N GLY A 15 9.79 2.59 -10.29
CA GLY A 15 11.13 2.02 -10.27
C GLY A 15 11.33 0.84 -11.21
N GLN A 16 12.52 0.22 -11.14
CA GLN A 16 12.88 -0.93 -11.97
C GLN A 16 12.05 -2.18 -11.60
N ARG A 17 11.80 -2.36 -10.32
CA ARG A 17 10.89 -3.38 -9.78
C ARG A 17 9.77 -2.64 -9.05
N PRO A 18 8.59 -2.46 -9.66
CA PRO A 18 7.51 -1.74 -9.01
C PRO A 18 7.14 -2.39 -7.66
N THR A 19 6.99 -1.57 -6.66
CA THR A 19 6.42 -1.93 -5.34
C THR A 19 5.01 -1.36 -5.24
N GLY A 20 4.38 -1.39 -4.08
CA GLY A 20 3.01 -0.90 -3.90
C GLY A 20 2.73 0.47 -4.54
N LEU A 21 3.63 1.45 -4.37
CA LEU A 21 3.51 2.78 -5.00
C LEU A 21 3.63 2.73 -6.52
N GLY A 22 4.53 1.88 -7.03
CA GLY A 22 4.71 1.69 -8.47
C GLY A 22 3.48 1.01 -9.10
N PHE A 23 2.94 -0.02 -8.44
CA PHE A 23 1.70 -0.68 -8.88
C PHE A 23 0.51 0.26 -8.84
N TYR A 24 0.36 1.04 -7.76
CA TYR A 24 -0.66 2.10 -7.70
C TYR A 24 -0.58 3.04 -8.91
N ALA A 25 0.62 3.51 -9.25
CA ALA A 25 0.83 4.40 -10.39
C ALA A 25 0.43 3.75 -11.71
N LEU A 26 0.86 2.51 -11.97
CA LEU A 26 0.59 1.80 -13.23
C LEU A 26 -0.90 1.51 -13.40
N HIS A 27 -1.56 0.98 -12.37
CA HIS A 27 -3.00 0.67 -12.43
C HIS A 27 -3.84 1.95 -12.56
N LEU A 28 -3.50 3.02 -11.83
CA LEU A 28 -4.23 4.29 -11.96
C LEU A 28 -4.10 4.89 -13.35
N ILE A 29 -2.90 4.87 -13.96
CA ILE A 29 -2.68 5.35 -15.33
C ILE A 29 -3.54 4.53 -16.31
N SER A 30 -3.53 3.21 -16.19
CA SER A 30 -4.35 2.31 -17.02
C SER A 30 -5.84 2.60 -16.84
N GLY A 31 -6.31 2.72 -15.59
CA GLY A 31 -7.71 2.99 -15.28
C GLY A 31 -8.18 4.36 -15.80
N LEU A 32 -7.38 5.42 -15.66
CA LEU A 32 -7.73 6.74 -16.20
C LEU A 32 -7.79 6.73 -17.73
N ALA A 33 -6.88 6.04 -18.41
CA ALA A 33 -6.92 5.91 -19.85
C ALA A 33 -8.14 5.09 -20.33
N ALA A 34 -8.50 4.02 -19.60
CA ALA A 34 -9.71 3.24 -19.88
C ALA A 34 -11.00 4.07 -19.73
N LEU A 35 -10.99 5.12 -18.89
CA LEU A 35 -12.06 6.09 -18.77
C LEU A 35 -12.07 7.15 -19.89
N GLY A 36 -11.16 7.04 -20.87
CA GLY A 36 -11.06 7.94 -22.00
C GLY A 36 -10.28 9.23 -21.75
N GLU A 37 -9.53 9.30 -20.64
CA GLU A 37 -8.71 10.49 -20.35
C GLU A 37 -7.48 10.55 -21.25
N ARG A 38 -7.15 11.75 -21.72
CA ARG A 38 -5.90 12.01 -22.46
C ARG A 38 -4.76 12.22 -21.47
N LEU A 39 -3.80 11.31 -21.48
CA LEU A 39 -2.72 11.28 -20.50
C LEU A 39 -1.38 11.67 -21.11
N HIS A 40 -0.59 12.48 -20.37
CA HIS A 40 0.82 12.74 -20.63
C HIS A 40 1.63 12.33 -19.39
N VAL A 41 2.30 11.19 -19.44
CA VAL A 41 2.94 10.55 -18.30
C VAL A 41 4.45 10.74 -18.33
N PHE A 42 5.02 11.23 -17.23
CA PHE A 42 6.45 11.37 -17.02
C PHE A 42 6.98 10.23 -16.15
N THR A 43 7.77 9.31 -16.71
CA THR A 43 8.25 8.12 -15.99
C THR A 43 9.67 7.71 -16.42
N SER A 44 10.41 7.08 -15.52
CA SER A 44 11.70 6.44 -15.84
C SER A 44 11.52 5.06 -16.50
N ARG A 45 10.28 4.53 -16.55
CA ARG A 45 9.92 3.21 -17.06
C ARG A 45 8.78 3.30 -18.10
N PRO A 46 9.05 3.92 -19.26
CA PRO A 46 8.05 4.01 -20.33
C PRO A 46 7.62 2.63 -20.87
N ASP A 47 8.47 1.64 -20.74
CA ASP A 47 8.21 0.23 -21.10
C ASP A 47 7.09 -0.45 -20.29
N LEU A 48 6.78 0.05 -19.09
CA LEU A 48 5.69 -0.45 -18.24
C LEU A 48 4.33 0.22 -18.52
N ILE A 49 4.30 1.25 -19.37
CA ILE A 49 3.06 1.96 -19.72
C ILE A 49 2.70 1.59 -21.16
N THR A 50 1.92 0.55 -21.30
CA THR A 50 1.50 0.01 -22.61
C THR A 50 0.12 0.49 -23.03
N THR A 51 -0.49 1.41 -22.28
CA THR A 51 -1.87 1.88 -22.49
C THR A 51 -1.99 2.68 -23.77
N PRO A 52 -2.84 2.28 -24.72
CA PRO A 52 -3.03 2.99 -25.99
C PRO A 52 -3.46 4.45 -25.79
N GLY A 53 -3.00 5.35 -26.66
CA GLY A 53 -3.37 6.76 -26.60
C GLY A 53 -2.70 7.58 -25.49
N THR A 54 -1.87 6.94 -24.65
CA THR A 54 -1.12 7.62 -23.60
C THR A 54 0.20 8.16 -24.15
N ARG A 55 0.41 9.47 -24.05
CA ARG A 55 1.73 10.06 -24.34
C ARG A 55 2.67 9.79 -23.17
N VAL A 56 3.77 9.09 -23.42
CA VAL A 56 4.77 8.78 -22.40
C VAL A 56 6.07 9.53 -22.70
N GLU A 57 6.57 10.24 -21.70
CA GLU A 57 7.85 10.94 -21.79
C GLU A 57 8.83 10.36 -20.79
N ARG A 58 9.97 9.87 -21.30
CA ARG A 58 11.03 9.29 -20.49
C ARG A 58 11.72 10.35 -19.64
N VAL A 59 11.89 10.03 -18.35
CA VAL A 59 12.71 10.81 -17.43
C VAL A 59 13.93 10.01 -16.97
N SER A 60 14.90 10.69 -16.31
CA SER A 60 16.16 10.08 -15.93
C SER A 60 16.00 8.90 -14.97
N ALA A 61 16.71 7.81 -15.22
CA ALA A 61 16.83 6.68 -14.30
C ALA A 61 17.52 7.03 -12.96
N ALA A 62 18.21 8.19 -12.89
CA ALA A 62 18.77 8.69 -11.64
C ALA A 62 17.70 8.99 -10.57
N MET A 63 16.43 9.15 -10.97
CA MET A 63 15.31 9.46 -10.09
C MET A 63 14.62 8.21 -9.50
N ARG A 64 15.03 7.01 -9.89
CA ARG A 64 14.39 5.76 -9.44
C ARG A 64 14.50 5.55 -7.93
N PRO A 65 13.46 4.95 -7.29
CA PRO A 65 13.45 4.68 -5.85
C PRO A 65 14.62 3.84 -5.35
N GLU A 66 15.12 2.91 -6.18
CA GLU A 66 16.24 2.02 -5.85
C GLU A 66 17.55 2.79 -5.58
N ARG A 67 17.64 4.05 -5.99
CA ARG A 67 18.77 4.94 -5.67
C ARG A 67 18.67 5.62 -4.31
N GLY A 68 17.63 5.28 -3.53
CA GLY A 68 17.45 5.77 -2.17
C GLY A 68 17.40 7.29 -2.07
N ALA A 69 18.20 7.88 -1.15
CA ALA A 69 18.19 9.33 -0.90
C ALA A 69 18.61 10.17 -2.12
N LEU A 70 19.56 9.68 -2.92
CA LEU A 70 19.99 10.37 -4.15
C LEU A 70 18.89 10.39 -5.20
N GLY A 71 18.15 9.28 -5.34
CA GLY A 71 17.01 9.21 -6.24
C GLY A 71 15.89 10.16 -5.81
N HIS A 72 15.61 10.23 -4.52
CA HIS A 72 14.63 11.17 -3.96
C HIS A 72 15.03 12.63 -4.21
N LEU A 73 16.28 13.02 -3.89
CA LEU A 73 16.77 14.37 -4.13
C LEU A 73 16.71 14.73 -5.62
N SER A 74 17.12 13.79 -6.49
CA SER A 74 17.06 13.97 -7.95
C SER A 74 15.61 14.23 -8.42
N ARG A 75 14.62 13.54 -7.86
CA ARG A 75 13.19 13.81 -8.16
C ARG A 75 12.77 15.19 -7.71
N LEU A 76 13.11 15.60 -6.50
CA LEU A 76 12.73 16.92 -5.97
C LEU A 76 13.31 18.07 -6.83
N VAL A 77 14.59 17.98 -7.22
CA VAL A 77 15.21 18.96 -8.12
C VAL A 77 14.52 18.93 -9.49
N TRP A 78 14.31 17.75 -10.05
CA TRP A 78 13.68 17.60 -11.36
C TRP A 78 12.25 18.14 -11.37
N VAL A 79 11.47 17.91 -10.31
CA VAL A 79 10.10 18.44 -10.21
C VAL A 79 10.10 19.96 -10.33
N GLN A 80 10.98 20.66 -9.61
CA GLN A 80 11.02 22.13 -9.62
C GLN A 80 11.65 22.74 -10.90
N THR A 81 12.39 21.94 -11.66
CA THR A 81 13.07 22.37 -12.90
C THR A 81 12.48 21.70 -14.14
N GLY A 82 12.80 20.44 -14.36
CA GLY A 82 12.46 19.69 -15.57
C GLY A 82 10.95 19.45 -15.76
N LEU A 83 10.24 19.00 -14.70
CA LEU A 83 8.78 18.82 -14.76
C LEU A 83 8.08 20.16 -14.94
N ARG A 84 8.50 21.17 -14.17
CA ARG A 84 7.94 22.53 -14.27
C ARG A 84 8.04 23.09 -15.70
N ALA A 85 9.20 22.92 -16.36
CA ALA A 85 9.38 23.37 -17.74
C ALA A 85 8.47 22.62 -18.74
N ARG A 86 8.33 21.29 -18.55
CA ARG A 86 7.49 20.44 -19.40
C ARG A 86 6.01 20.75 -19.23
N VAL A 87 5.54 20.89 -17.99
CA VAL A 87 4.16 21.28 -17.67
C VAL A 87 3.83 22.65 -18.27
N ARG A 88 4.74 23.62 -18.15
CA ARG A 88 4.54 24.95 -18.78
C ARG A 88 4.45 24.87 -20.31
N ARG A 89 5.27 24.03 -20.95
CA ARG A 89 5.25 23.86 -22.41
C ARG A 89 4.01 23.08 -22.89
N ALA A 90 3.67 22.00 -22.19
CA ALA A 90 2.53 21.16 -22.56
C ALA A 90 1.18 21.80 -22.23
N ASN A 91 1.16 22.74 -21.28
CA ASN A 91 -0.03 23.40 -20.75
C ASN A 91 -1.21 22.44 -20.52
N PRO A 92 -1.01 21.38 -19.69
CA PRO A 92 -2.07 20.42 -19.42
C PRO A 92 -3.19 21.08 -18.62
N ARG A 93 -4.36 20.46 -18.62
CA ARG A 93 -5.50 20.92 -17.84
C ARG A 93 -5.23 20.81 -16.33
N VAL A 94 -4.49 19.77 -15.94
CA VAL A 94 -4.12 19.49 -14.55
C VAL A 94 -2.83 18.69 -14.51
N LEU A 95 -2.07 18.86 -13.42
CA LEU A 95 -0.95 17.99 -13.04
C LEU A 95 -1.38 17.06 -11.88
N LEU A 96 -1.35 15.76 -12.11
CA LEU A 96 -1.57 14.73 -11.09
C LEU A 96 -0.22 14.21 -10.57
N ASN A 97 0.07 14.47 -9.30
CA ASN A 97 1.24 13.93 -8.61
C ASN A 97 0.82 12.68 -7.84
N LEU A 98 1.42 11.54 -8.17
CA LEU A 98 1.12 10.26 -7.53
C LEU A 98 1.84 10.07 -6.17
N MET A 99 2.66 11.05 -5.81
CA MET A 99 3.36 11.20 -4.53
C MET A 99 3.34 12.68 -4.13
N PRO A 100 3.62 13.03 -2.87
CA PRO A 100 3.67 14.44 -2.45
C PRO A 100 4.92 15.18 -2.96
N GLU A 101 5.42 14.78 -4.13
CA GLU A 101 6.53 15.40 -4.88
C GLU A 101 5.95 16.29 -6.00
N GLY A 102 5.26 17.37 -5.63
CA GLY A 102 4.62 18.31 -6.56
C GLY A 102 5.36 19.64 -6.72
N LEU A 103 4.84 20.51 -7.57
CA LEU A 103 5.35 21.85 -7.80
C LEU A 103 5.02 22.76 -6.60
N LEU A 104 6.01 23.53 -6.14
CA LEU A 104 5.81 24.53 -5.08
C LEU A 104 5.03 25.76 -5.58
N ALA A 105 5.11 26.04 -6.89
CA ALA A 105 4.33 27.07 -7.56
C ALA A 105 4.04 26.61 -9.00
N SER A 106 2.78 26.61 -9.38
CA SER A 106 2.32 26.26 -10.73
C SER A 106 1.14 27.14 -11.16
N ARG A 107 1.10 27.51 -12.44
CA ARG A 107 -0.10 28.11 -13.05
C ARG A 107 -1.14 27.04 -13.44
N VAL A 108 -0.68 25.80 -13.63
CA VAL A 108 -1.55 24.65 -13.92
C VAL A 108 -2.04 24.11 -12.58
N PRO A 109 -3.35 23.89 -12.39
CA PRO A 109 -3.88 23.22 -11.22
C PRO A 109 -3.15 21.90 -10.99
N GLN A 110 -2.85 21.56 -9.73
CA GLN A 110 -2.29 20.26 -9.40
C GLN A 110 -3.11 19.54 -8.33
N VAL A 111 -3.18 18.22 -8.46
CA VAL A 111 -3.75 17.29 -7.50
C VAL A 111 -2.62 16.41 -7.00
N THR A 112 -2.54 16.19 -5.69
CA THR A 112 -1.41 15.47 -5.08
C THR A 112 -1.91 14.33 -4.21
N THR A 113 -1.37 13.12 -4.41
CA THR A 113 -1.69 11.94 -3.61
C THR A 113 -0.71 11.80 -2.44
N VAL A 114 -1.25 11.51 -1.26
CA VAL A 114 -0.51 11.17 -0.04
C VAL A 114 -0.94 9.78 0.41
N HIS A 115 0.01 8.84 0.45
CA HIS A 115 -0.28 7.44 0.81
C HIS A 115 -0.22 7.18 2.31
N ASP A 116 0.71 7.80 3.00
CA ASP A 116 0.87 7.73 4.46
C ASP A 116 1.68 8.92 4.97
N LEU A 117 1.77 9.03 6.29
CA LEU A 117 2.61 10.00 6.98
C LEU A 117 3.58 9.32 7.95
N LEU A 118 4.00 8.08 7.64
CA LEU A 118 4.93 7.31 8.46
C LEU A 118 6.20 8.09 8.87
N PRO A 119 6.79 8.95 8.02
CA PRO A 119 7.95 9.75 8.43
C PRO A 119 7.67 10.74 9.56
N LEU A 120 6.42 11.16 9.78
CA LEU A 120 6.03 12.01 10.89
C LEU A 120 5.62 11.20 12.12
N LEU A 121 4.98 10.06 11.93
CA LEU A 121 4.55 9.15 12.99
C LEU A 121 5.73 8.40 13.63
N TYR A 122 6.74 8.05 12.82
CA TYR A 122 7.93 7.29 13.24
C TYR A 122 9.22 8.03 12.86
N PRO A 123 9.47 9.24 13.36
CA PRO A 123 10.57 10.10 12.90
C PRO A 123 11.96 9.49 13.12
N ALA A 124 12.13 8.65 14.16
CA ALA A 124 13.38 7.93 14.43
C ALA A 124 13.73 6.93 13.31
N GLU A 125 12.71 6.36 12.65
CA GLU A 125 12.89 5.44 11.52
C GLU A 125 13.12 6.16 10.20
N TYR A 126 12.72 7.39 10.11
CA TYR A 126 12.77 8.19 8.89
C TYR A 126 13.50 9.53 9.11
N PRO A 127 14.76 9.52 9.63
CA PRO A 127 15.43 10.72 10.12
C PRO A 127 15.63 11.82 9.07
N ARG A 128 15.70 11.46 7.77
CA ARG A 128 15.80 12.42 6.68
C ARG A 128 14.44 12.79 6.09
N GLN A 129 13.57 11.80 5.90
CA GLN A 129 12.25 12.01 5.30
C GLN A 129 11.34 12.84 6.21
N GLN A 130 11.49 12.79 7.54
CA GLN A 130 10.70 13.64 8.44
C GLN A 130 10.85 15.13 8.12
N TYR A 131 12.06 15.60 7.75
CA TYR A 131 12.28 17.01 7.37
C TYR A 131 11.60 17.35 6.04
N TYR A 132 11.63 16.45 5.07
CA TYR A 132 10.88 16.59 3.83
C TYR A 132 9.38 16.69 4.10
N PHE A 133 8.82 15.81 4.94
CA PHE A 133 7.41 15.82 5.31
C PHE A 133 7.04 17.05 6.15
N ARG A 134 7.94 17.57 7.00
CA ARG A 134 7.67 18.77 7.82
C ARG A 134 7.72 20.07 7.04
N HIS A 135 8.57 20.18 6.02
CA HIS A 135 8.87 21.48 5.40
C HIS A 135 8.46 21.56 3.93
N TYR A 136 8.70 20.51 3.14
CA TYR A 136 8.40 20.53 1.71
C TYR A 136 6.96 20.11 1.41
N VAL A 137 6.51 19.00 1.98
CA VAL A 137 5.17 18.45 1.71
C VAL A 137 4.06 19.47 2.01
N PRO A 138 4.03 20.17 3.16
CA PRO A 138 2.96 21.15 3.42
C PRO A 138 2.92 22.27 2.36
N ALA A 139 4.07 22.70 1.84
CA ALA A 139 4.09 23.71 0.77
C ALA A 139 3.48 23.17 -0.55
N VAL A 140 3.80 21.91 -0.92
CA VAL A 140 3.18 21.24 -2.07
C VAL A 140 1.67 21.09 -1.89
N LEU A 141 1.22 20.66 -0.70
CA LEU A 141 -0.20 20.46 -0.41
C LEU A 141 -0.97 21.78 -0.41
N ARG A 142 -0.40 22.85 0.12
CA ARG A 142 -1.00 24.20 0.01
C ARG A 142 -1.12 24.65 -1.44
N ALA A 143 -0.11 24.40 -2.27
CA ALA A 143 -0.11 24.73 -3.70
C ALA A 143 -1.01 23.81 -4.55
N SER A 144 -1.48 22.68 -4.00
CA SER A 144 -2.40 21.78 -4.70
C SER A 144 -3.85 22.26 -4.60
N ARG A 145 -4.65 22.07 -5.62
CA ARG A 145 -6.11 22.36 -5.61
C ARG A 145 -6.89 21.30 -4.86
N ALA A 146 -6.45 20.04 -4.95
CA ALA A 146 -7.00 18.92 -4.19
C ALA A 146 -5.87 18.00 -3.72
N VAL A 147 -6.11 17.32 -2.62
CA VAL A 147 -5.23 16.29 -2.05
C VAL A 147 -5.99 14.98 -2.01
N ILE A 148 -5.43 13.94 -2.57
CA ILE A 148 -5.98 12.59 -2.51
C ILE A 148 -5.25 11.83 -1.40
N VAL A 149 -5.99 11.15 -0.55
CA VAL A 149 -5.50 10.21 0.46
C VAL A 149 -6.18 8.85 0.27
N ILE A 150 -5.52 7.77 0.68
CA ILE A 150 -5.96 6.41 0.35
C ILE A 150 -6.85 5.77 1.44
N SER A 151 -7.07 6.47 2.56
CA SER A 151 -7.94 6.02 3.66
C SER A 151 -8.40 7.20 4.51
N GLU A 152 -9.47 7.03 5.29
CA GLU A 152 -9.89 8.01 6.30
C GLU A 152 -8.84 8.13 7.43
N SER A 153 -8.12 7.05 7.72
CA SER A 153 -6.99 7.11 8.65
C SER A 153 -5.91 8.07 8.16
N THR A 154 -5.48 7.93 6.90
CA THR A 154 -4.50 8.86 6.30
C THR A 154 -5.05 10.29 6.23
N ARG A 155 -6.36 10.48 6.03
CA ARG A 155 -7.00 11.80 6.07
C ARG A 155 -6.90 12.42 7.46
N ARG A 156 -7.21 11.67 8.51
CA ARG A 156 -7.08 12.13 9.91
C ARG A 156 -5.65 12.52 10.24
N ASP A 157 -4.68 11.68 9.88
CA ASP A 157 -3.26 11.96 10.08
C ASP A 157 -2.83 13.23 9.33
N LEU A 158 -3.25 13.36 8.06
CA LEU A 158 -2.92 14.52 7.24
C LEU A 158 -3.44 15.83 7.86
N LEU A 159 -4.69 15.85 8.30
CA LEU A 159 -5.31 17.01 8.93
C LEU A 159 -4.78 17.28 10.34
N HIS A 160 -4.24 16.26 11.02
CA HIS A 160 -3.57 16.41 12.31
C HIS A 160 -2.20 17.09 12.15
N PHE A 161 -1.41 16.69 11.15
CA PHE A 161 -0.05 17.22 10.97
C PHE A 161 0.00 18.52 10.16
N TYR A 162 -1.01 18.80 9.33
CA TYR A 162 -0.99 19.93 8.42
C TYR A 162 -2.28 20.75 8.51
N ASP A 163 -2.12 22.05 8.59
CA ASP A 163 -3.23 23.01 8.50
C ASP A 163 -3.70 23.10 7.04
N LEU A 164 -4.70 22.28 6.71
CA LEU A 164 -5.33 22.20 5.39
C LEU A 164 -6.85 22.22 5.53
N PRO A 165 -7.57 22.93 4.63
CA PRO A 165 -9.02 22.83 4.55
C PRO A 165 -9.48 21.39 4.30
N SER A 166 -10.41 20.90 5.10
CA SER A 166 -10.85 19.50 5.03
C SER A 166 -11.53 19.13 3.72
N GLU A 167 -12.20 20.10 3.10
CA GLU A 167 -12.85 19.98 1.80
C GLU A 167 -11.87 19.78 0.63
N LYS A 168 -10.63 20.13 0.83
CA LYS A 168 -9.53 19.93 -0.12
C LYS A 168 -9.03 18.48 -0.14
N VAL A 169 -9.34 17.69 0.89
CA VAL A 169 -8.81 16.35 1.10
C VAL A 169 -9.87 15.31 0.74
N HIS A 170 -9.61 14.53 -0.31
CA HIS A 170 -10.51 13.51 -0.84
C HIS A 170 -9.97 12.12 -0.53
N VAL A 171 -10.79 11.28 0.09
CA VAL A 171 -10.46 9.87 0.32
C VAL A 171 -10.80 9.08 -0.93
N VAL A 172 -9.79 8.39 -1.46
CA VAL A 172 -9.92 7.50 -2.63
C VAL A 172 -9.21 6.19 -2.31
N MET A 173 -9.98 5.18 -1.96
CA MET A 173 -9.45 3.86 -1.63
C MET A 173 -8.78 3.21 -2.85
N SER A 174 -7.71 2.46 -2.62
CA SER A 174 -7.00 1.71 -3.67
C SER A 174 -7.76 0.45 -4.06
N GLY A 175 -7.67 0.10 -5.35
CA GLY A 175 -7.97 -1.25 -5.81
C GLY A 175 -6.83 -2.23 -5.55
N TYR A 176 -7.04 -3.47 -5.95
CA TYR A 176 -6.02 -4.52 -6.02
C TYR A 176 -6.03 -5.19 -7.40
N ASP A 177 -5.03 -6.00 -7.70
CA ASP A 177 -4.94 -6.75 -8.95
C ASP A 177 -5.82 -8.02 -8.87
N ALA A 178 -7.10 -7.89 -9.28
CA ALA A 178 -8.08 -8.98 -9.23
C ALA A 178 -7.82 -10.11 -10.23
N GLU A 179 -7.04 -9.87 -11.29
CA GLU A 179 -6.64 -10.93 -12.21
C GLU A 179 -5.60 -11.85 -11.57
N ARG A 180 -4.70 -11.26 -10.79
CA ARG A 180 -3.64 -11.97 -10.09
C ARG A 180 -4.12 -12.59 -8.77
N PHE A 181 -4.72 -11.78 -7.89
CA PHE A 181 -5.16 -12.20 -6.56
C PHE A 181 -6.61 -12.68 -6.62
N ARG A 182 -6.78 -14.00 -6.73
CA ARG A 182 -8.06 -14.69 -6.81
C ARG A 182 -7.92 -16.11 -6.24
N PRO A 183 -9.02 -16.75 -5.81
CA PRO A 183 -8.99 -18.13 -5.34
C PRO A 183 -8.39 -19.08 -6.37
N SER A 184 -7.94 -20.24 -5.92
CA SER A 184 -7.51 -21.32 -6.84
C SER A 184 -8.71 -21.85 -7.62
N VAL A 185 -8.54 -22.04 -8.92
CA VAL A 185 -9.58 -22.66 -9.77
C VAL A 185 -9.73 -24.15 -9.46
N SER A 186 -8.64 -24.81 -9.03
CA SER A 186 -8.60 -26.25 -8.76
C SER A 186 -9.26 -26.67 -7.46
N THR A 187 -9.37 -25.79 -6.48
CA THR A 187 -9.87 -26.10 -5.14
C THR A 187 -11.23 -25.47 -4.81
N GLY A 188 -11.74 -24.57 -5.66
CA GLY A 188 -13.01 -23.87 -5.43
C GLY A 188 -13.00 -22.91 -4.22
N PRO A 189 -14.00 -22.03 -4.09
CA PRO A 189 -14.14 -21.16 -2.94
C PRO A 189 -14.51 -22.00 -1.71
N GLY A 190 -13.64 -22.04 -0.71
CA GLY A 190 -13.88 -22.76 0.55
C GLY A 190 -13.09 -24.04 0.77
N ALA A 191 -12.23 -24.45 -0.17
CA ALA A 191 -11.34 -25.58 0.05
C ALA A 191 -10.35 -25.33 1.18
N GLU A 192 -10.11 -26.34 2.01
CA GLU A 192 -9.08 -26.30 3.04
C GLU A 192 -7.69 -26.32 2.38
N PRO A 193 -6.70 -25.57 2.94
CA PRO A 193 -5.33 -25.64 2.46
C PRO A 193 -4.76 -27.03 2.60
N ASP A 194 -4.02 -27.50 1.58
CA ASP A 194 -3.30 -28.78 1.64
C ASP A 194 -2.03 -28.63 2.48
N GLY A 195 -1.73 -29.64 3.30
CA GLY A 195 -0.49 -29.73 4.06
C GLY A 195 -0.56 -29.18 5.48
N GLU A 196 0.61 -28.99 6.11
CA GLU A 196 0.73 -28.47 7.48
C GLU A 196 0.27 -27.01 7.54
N PRO A 197 -0.65 -26.65 8.47
CA PRO A 197 -1.19 -25.30 8.53
C PRO A 197 -0.12 -24.29 8.90
N TYR A 198 -0.16 -23.13 8.24
CA TYR A 198 0.71 -22.01 8.55
C TYR A 198 -0.02 -20.67 8.58
N LEU A 199 0.48 -19.79 9.43
CA LEU A 199 0.13 -18.38 9.43
C LEU A 199 1.09 -17.64 8.52
N LEU A 200 0.57 -16.70 7.72
CA LEU A 200 1.35 -15.95 6.74
C LEU A 200 1.51 -14.48 7.19
N TYR A 201 2.73 -13.98 7.15
CA TYR A 201 3.01 -12.55 7.19
C TYR A 201 3.69 -12.12 5.89
N VAL A 202 3.20 -11.03 5.28
CA VAL A 202 3.79 -10.41 4.08
C VAL A 202 3.99 -8.92 4.34
N GLY A 203 5.23 -8.46 4.30
CA GLY A 203 5.54 -7.05 4.52
C GLY A 203 6.99 -6.80 4.95
N ASN A 204 7.41 -5.53 4.99
CA ASN A 204 8.73 -5.19 5.49
C ASN A 204 8.85 -5.36 7.01
N VAL A 205 10.09 -5.46 7.49
CA VAL A 205 10.41 -5.56 8.94
C VAL A 205 10.72 -4.16 9.45
N MET A 206 9.66 -3.41 9.75
CA MET A 206 9.74 -2.05 10.28
C MET A 206 8.92 -1.97 11.59
N PRO A 207 9.25 -1.05 12.51
CA PRO A 207 8.60 -0.99 13.83
C PRO A 207 7.08 -0.88 13.77
N HIS A 208 6.53 -0.10 12.82
CA HIS A 208 5.08 0.03 12.66
C HIS A 208 4.38 -1.28 12.22
N LYS A 209 5.12 -2.25 11.71
CA LYS A 209 4.59 -3.59 11.36
C LYS A 209 4.45 -4.52 12.57
N ASN A 210 5.03 -4.15 13.72
CA ASN A 210 4.80 -4.78 15.01
C ASN A 210 5.16 -6.28 15.10
N LEU A 211 6.17 -6.70 14.35
CA LEU A 211 6.58 -8.10 14.30
C LEU A 211 7.08 -8.67 15.64
N PRO A 212 7.71 -7.90 16.53
CA PRO A 212 8.04 -8.41 17.88
C PRO A 212 6.83 -8.98 18.60
N ARG A 213 5.69 -8.25 18.63
CA ARG A 213 4.47 -8.76 19.29
C ARG A 213 3.83 -9.92 18.54
N LEU A 214 3.95 -9.96 17.20
CA LEU A 214 3.51 -11.13 16.43
C LEU A 214 4.28 -12.38 16.83
N VAL A 215 5.61 -12.31 16.92
CA VAL A 215 6.48 -13.46 17.27
C VAL A 215 6.19 -13.92 18.69
N GLU A 216 6.00 -13.00 19.61
CA GLU A 216 5.61 -13.31 21.00
C GLU A 216 4.24 -14.02 21.07
N ALA A 217 3.24 -13.50 20.37
CA ALA A 217 1.90 -14.09 20.29
C ALA A 217 1.92 -15.46 19.58
N PHE A 218 2.70 -15.59 18.52
CA PHE A 218 2.88 -16.84 17.79
C PHE A 218 3.52 -17.90 18.68
N ALA A 219 4.53 -17.57 19.46
CA ALA A 219 5.15 -18.51 20.39
C ALA A 219 4.15 -19.07 21.43
N GLN A 220 3.16 -18.28 21.85
CA GLN A 220 2.09 -18.75 22.73
C GLN A 220 1.17 -19.77 22.03
N ALA A 221 0.83 -19.53 20.77
CA ALA A 221 0.00 -20.44 19.96
C ALA A 221 0.75 -21.72 19.59
N ALA A 222 2.01 -21.62 19.19
CA ALA A 222 2.86 -22.72 18.74
C ALA A 222 3.22 -23.74 19.85
N ARG A 223 3.13 -23.33 21.13
CA ARG A 223 3.26 -24.25 22.24
C ARG A 223 2.10 -25.25 22.38
N ARG A 224 0.95 -24.94 21.77
CA ARG A 224 -0.28 -25.72 21.96
C ARG A 224 -0.75 -26.37 20.65
N LEU A 225 -0.32 -25.86 19.51
CA LEU A 225 -0.82 -26.26 18.20
C LEU A 225 0.35 -26.49 17.24
N PRO A 226 0.34 -27.56 16.41
CA PRO A 226 1.30 -27.73 15.34
C PRO A 226 1.00 -26.70 14.24
N VAL A 227 1.78 -25.62 14.19
CA VAL A 227 1.60 -24.53 13.22
C VAL A 227 2.94 -23.88 12.92
N ARG A 228 3.12 -23.43 11.70
CA ARG A 228 4.28 -22.66 11.26
C ARG A 228 3.91 -21.19 11.06
N LEU A 229 4.90 -20.32 11.22
CA LEU A 229 4.82 -18.91 10.82
C LEU A 229 5.70 -18.71 9.58
N VAL A 230 5.06 -18.44 8.46
CA VAL A 230 5.73 -18.12 7.19
C VAL A 230 5.79 -16.60 7.05
N MET A 231 7.00 -16.07 6.97
CA MET A 231 7.23 -14.63 6.84
C MET A 231 7.93 -14.32 5.51
N ARG A 232 7.38 -13.39 4.75
CA ARG A 232 7.99 -12.88 3.52
C ARG A 232 8.15 -11.38 3.63
N GLY A 233 9.40 -10.95 3.76
CA GLY A 233 9.69 -9.53 3.89
C GLY A 233 11.11 -9.22 4.30
N TRP A 234 11.61 -8.10 3.76
CA TRP A 234 12.93 -7.58 4.07
C TRP A 234 12.84 -6.46 5.13
N GLY A 235 13.97 -6.16 5.77
CA GLY A 235 14.03 -5.08 6.73
C GLY A 235 15.44 -4.53 6.87
N ARG A 236 15.58 -3.48 7.67
CA ARG A 236 16.91 -2.97 8.03
C ARG A 236 17.65 -4.01 8.86
N PRO A 237 18.97 -4.18 8.67
CA PRO A 237 19.74 -5.21 9.37
C PRO A 237 19.58 -5.23 10.89
N ARG A 238 19.38 -4.05 11.52
CA ARG A 238 19.15 -3.97 12.96
C ARG A 238 17.83 -4.65 13.38
N HIS A 239 16.71 -4.33 12.70
CA HIS A 239 15.39 -4.90 13.01
C HIS A 239 15.34 -6.40 12.70
N VAL A 240 16.02 -6.81 11.63
CA VAL A 240 16.15 -8.24 11.27
C VAL A 240 16.87 -8.98 12.38
N ARG A 241 18.04 -8.48 12.86
CA ARG A 241 18.79 -9.14 13.94
C ARG A 241 18.02 -9.16 15.26
N GLU A 242 17.35 -8.05 15.61
CA GLU A 242 16.52 -7.98 16.82
C GLU A 242 15.41 -9.04 16.79
N LEU A 243 14.71 -9.18 15.67
CA LEU A 243 13.63 -10.13 15.50
C LEU A 243 14.13 -11.59 15.48
N GLN A 244 15.27 -11.86 14.84
CA GLN A 244 15.93 -13.17 14.87
C GLN A 244 16.36 -13.55 16.29
N GLY A 245 16.92 -12.61 17.04
CA GLY A 245 17.26 -12.82 18.46
C GLY A 245 16.05 -13.16 19.33
N MET A 246 14.90 -12.52 19.08
CA MET A 246 13.64 -12.85 19.78
C MET A 246 13.13 -14.25 19.42
N ILE A 247 13.15 -14.64 18.14
CA ILE A 247 12.74 -15.95 17.66
C ILE A 247 13.59 -17.04 18.37
N ALA A 248 14.91 -16.85 18.44
CA ALA A 248 15.83 -17.74 19.11
C ALA A 248 15.57 -17.81 20.64
N ALA A 249 15.41 -16.66 21.29
CA ALA A 249 15.13 -16.58 22.71
C ALA A 249 13.80 -17.26 23.12
N LEU A 250 12.84 -17.30 22.21
CA LEU A 250 11.55 -17.97 22.41
C LEU A 250 11.59 -19.47 22.04
N GLY A 251 12.67 -19.96 21.42
CA GLY A 251 12.86 -21.36 21.04
C GLY A 251 11.92 -21.83 19.92
N ILE A 252 11.60 -20.95 18.99
CA ILE A 252 10.63 -21.22 17.89
C ILE A 252 11.27 -21.17 16.49
N GLU A 253 12.62 -21.23 16.38
CA GLU A 253 13.32 -21.15 15.08
C GLU A 253 12.84 -22.23 14.11
N GLY A 254 12.60 -23.44 14.59
CA GLY A 254 12.12 -24.56 13.77
C GLY A 254 10.69 -24.38 13.22
N GLN A 255 9.92 -23.41 13.76
CA GLN A 255 8.53 -23.16 13.37
C GLN A 255 8.38 -21.88 12.56
N VAL A 256 9.46 -21.09 12.37
CA VAL A 256 9.45 -19.83 11.62
C VAL A 256 10.25 -20.00 10.31
N ASP A 257 9.54 -19.93 9.19
CA ASP A 257 10.15 -19.82 7.84
C ASP A 257 10.17 -18.37 7.42
N TRP A 258 11.31 -17.70 7.53
CA TRP A 258 11.46 -16.31 7.15
C TRP A 258 12.40 -16.13 5.96
N GLN A 259 11.87 -15.53 4.88
CA GLN A 259 12.65 -15.18 3.69
C GLN A 259 12.42 -13.70 3.30
N PRO A 260 13.45 -13.02 2.77
CA PRO A 260 13.35 -11.60 2.39
C PRO A 260 12.31 -11.31 1.32
N TYR A 261 12.12 -12.24 0.39
CA TYR A 261 11.18 -12.12 -0.73
C TYR A 261 10.55 -13.48 -1.02
N ALA A 262 9.33 -13.45 -1.53
CA ALA A 262 8.74 -14.60 -2.21
C ALA A 262 9.31 -14.69 -3.64
N ALA A 263 9.56 -15.90 -4.13
CA ALA A 263 9.87 -16.11 -5.53
C ALA A 263 8.68 -15.68 -6.41
N GLU A 264 8.95 -15.43 -7.69
CA GLU A 264 7.90 -15.09 -8.65
C GLU A 264 6.86 -16.23 -8.74
N GLY A 265 5.59 -15.91 -8.53
CA GLY A 265 4.52 -16.91 -8.44
C GLY A 265 4.31 -17.54 -7.05
N GLU A 266 5.32 -17.57 -6.18
CA GLU A 266 5.23 -18.14 -4.83
C GLU A 266 4.25 -17.37 -3.96
N LEU A 267 4.25 -16.03 -4.03
CA LEU A 267 3.42 -15.19 -3.17
C LEU A 267 1.93 -15.53 -3.28
N LEU A 268 1.45 -15.81 -4.49
CA LEU A 268 0.06 -16.17 -4.72
C LEU A 268 -0.28 -17.54 -4.11
N ALA A 269 0.63 -18.51 -4.22
CA ALA A 269 0.46 -19.81 -3.58
C ALA A 269 0.49 -19.69 -2.05
N LEU A 270 1.38 -18.83 -1.51
CA LEU A 270 1.43 -18.57 -0.07
C LEU A 270 0.13 -17.95 0.45
N TYR A 271 -0.47 -17.00 -0.25
CA TYR A 271 -1.78 -16.49 0.14
C TYR A 271 -2.82 -17.61 0.11
N ARG A 272 -2.96 -18.34 -1.00
CA ARG A 272 -4.02 -19.34 -1.21
C ARG A 272 -3.98 -20.49 -0.21
N ASN A 273 -2.78 -20.89 0.23
CA ASN A 273 -2.57 -22.05 1.10
C ASN A 273 -2.34 -21.66 2.57
N ALA A 274 -2.36 -20.38 2.92
CA ALA A 274 -2.25 -19.99 4.31
C ALA A 274 -3.54 -20.29 5.08
N ARG A 275 -3.41 -20.75 6.32
CA ARG A 275 -4.53 -20.85 7.24
C ARG A 275 -5.13 -19.49 7.53
N ALA A 276 -4.26 -18.49 7.72
CA ALA A 276 -4.65 -17.08 7.78
C ALA A 276 -3.45 -16.16 7.47
N LEU A 277 -3.73 -14.98 6.90
CA LEU A 277 -2.79 -13.86 6.92
C LEU A 277 -2.85 -13.18 8.29
N VAL A 278 -1.68 -12.76 8.81
CA VAL A 278 -1.60 -11.97 10.05
C VAL A 278 -1.00 -10.60 9.76
N LEU A 279 -1.76 -9.54 10.06
CA LEU A 279 -1.37 -8.14 9.86
C LEU A 279 -1.46 -7.36 11.18
N PRO A 280 -0.47 -7.49 12.09
CA PRO A 280 -0.52 -6.92 13.44
C PRO A 280 -0.06 -5.45 13.49
N SER A 281 -0.05 -4.76 12.37
CA SER A 281 0.54 -3.44 12.20
C SER A 281 -0.04 -2.40 13.16
N LEU A 282 0.82 -1.54 13.70
CA LEU A 282 0.43 -0.38 14.50
C LEU A 282 -0.11 0.75 13.62
N HIS A 283 0.35 0.78 12.37
CA HIS A 283 -0.09 1.79 11.40
C HIS A 283 0.06 1.27 9.96
N GLU A 284 -0.95 1.54 9.15
CA GLU A 284 -0.97 1.30 7.70
C GLU A 284 -1.58 2.51 6.98
N GLY A 285 -1.07 2.80 5.78
CA GLY A 285 -1.73 3.76 4.90
C GLY A 285 -3.04 3.21 4.32
N PHE A 286 -3.07 1.89 4.04
CA PHE A 286 -4.25 1.20 3.51
C PHE A 286 -4.41 -0.22 4.06
N GLY A 287 -3.47 -1.13 3.82
CA GLY A 287 -3.55 -2.55 4.18
C GLY A 287 -3.76 -3.46 2.97
N LEU A 288 -3.05 -3.17 1.89
CA LEU A 288 -3.18 -3.89 0.61
C LEU A 288 -2.97 -5.41 0.76
N THR A 289 -2.06 -5.85 1.63
CA THR A 289 -1.80 -7.28 1.87
C THR A 289 -3.01 -8.01 2.48
N ALA A 290 -3.80 -7.35 3.33
CA ALA A 290 -5.04 -7.91 3.85
C ALA A 290 -6.07 -8.04 2.72
N LEU A 291 -6.18 -7.05 1.85
CA LEU A 291 -7.07 -7.07 0.69
C LEU A 291 -6.69 -8.18 -0.30
N GLU A 292 -5.40 -8.34 -0.59
CA GLU A 292 -4.86 -9.41 -1.44
C GLU A 292 -5.15 -10.81 -0.87
N ALA A 293 -4.99 -10.97 0.45
CA ALA A 293 -5.31 -12.22 1.15
C ALA A 293 -6.81 -12.54 1.06
N MET A 294 -7.68 -11.57 1.37
CA MET A 294 -9.13 -11.73 1.25
C MET A 294 -9.54 -12.09 -0.17
N ALA A 295 -8.94 -11.45 -1.18
CA ALA A 295 -9.17 -11.73 -2.59
C ALA A 295 -8.75 -13.17 -3.00
N CYS A 296 -7.75 -13.72 -2.32
CA CYS A 296 -7.34 -15.13 -2.50
C CYS A 296 -8.24 -16.13 -1.72
N GLY A 297 -9.19 -15.65 -0.92
CA GLY A 297 -10.00 -16.48 -0.04
C GLY A 297 -9.28 -16.87 1.26
N THR A 298 -8.28 -16.13 1.68
CA THR A 298 -7.48 -16.40 2.88
C THR A 298 -8.09 -15.64 4.06
N PRO A 299 -8.41 -16.30 5.19
CA PRO A 299 -8.81 -15.63 6.43
C PRO A 299 -7.76 -14.61 6.88
N VAL A 300 -8.19 -13.55 7.55
CA VAL A 300 -7.30 -12.47 7.99
C VAL A 300 -7.44 -12.26 9.49
N VAL A 301 -6.30 -12.20 10.19
CA VAL A 301 -6.18 -11.68 11.56
C VAL A 301 -5.45 -10.34 11.47
N ALA A 302 -6.08 -9.25 11.87
CA ALA A 302 -5.53 -7.92 11.63
C ALA A 302 -5.76 -6.96 12.81
N SER A 303 -4.97 -5.93 12.89
CA SER A 303 -5.10 -4.89 13.91
C SER A 303 -6.40 -4.10 13.76
N ARG A 304 -6.99 -3.71 14.89
CA ARG A 304 -8.17 -2.85 14.94
C ARG A 304 -7.87 -1.35 14.85
N VAL A 305 -6.71 -0.97 14.33
CA VAL A 305 -6.24 0.43 14.31
C VAL A 305 -5.88 0.89 12.90
N SER A 306 -5.71 2.20 12.75
CA SER A 306 -5.33 2.84 11.49
C SER A 306 -6.35 2.58 10.38
N SER A 307 -5.91 2.35 9.14
CA SER A 307 -6.75 2.08 7.98
C SER A 307 -7.27 0.64 7.89
N ILE A 308 -6.76 -0.27 8.72
CA ILE A 308 -7.06 -1.70 8.60
C ILE A 308 -8.55 -1.99 8.73
N PRO A 309 -9.28 -1.47 9.76
CA PRO A 309 -10.72 -1.68 9.87
C PRO A 309 -11.52 -1.16 8.67
N GLU A 310 -11.05 -0.08 8.04
CA GLU A 310 -11.69 0.50 6.84
C GLU A 310 -11.60 -0.45 5.63
N VAL A 311 -10.52 -1.24 5.55
CA VAL A 311 -10.30 -2.20 4.46
C VAL A 311 -10.96 -3.53 4.73
N VAL A 312 -10.76 -4.11 5.92
CA VAL A 312 -11.23 -5.47 6.19
C VAL A 312 -12.69 -5.53 6.65
N GLY A 313 -13.22 -4.45 7.25
CA GLY A 313 -14.58 -4.45 7.82
C GLY A 313 -14.78 -5.59 8.80
N GLU A 314 -15.84 -6.35 8.63
CA GLU A 314 -16.17 -7.55 9.43
C GLU A 314 -15.58 -8.85 8.86
N ALA A 315 -14.78 -8.77 7.79
CA ALA A 315 -14.21 -9.92 7.11
C ALA A 315 -12.87 -10.39 7.70
N ALA A 316 -12.54 -9.96 8.92
CA ALA A 316 -11.30 -10.33 9.61
C ALA A 316 -11.52 -10.50 11.13
N VAL A 317 -10.65 -11.25 11.77
CA VAL A 317 -10.52 -11.22 13.24
C VAL A 317 -9.69 -9.99 13.61
N LEU A 318 -10.33 -9.00 14.22
CA LEU A 318 -9.69 -7.78 14.68
C LEU A 318 -9.09 -7.95 16.07
N VAL A 319 -7.81 -7.59 16.23
CA VAL A 319 -7.04 -7.72 17.48
C VAL A 319 -6.45 -6.39 17.93
N ASP A 320 -6.17 -6.26 19.21
CA ASP A 320 -5.39 -5.15 19.75
C ASP A 320 -3.90 -5.36 19.42
N PRO A 321 -3.29 -4.52 18.58
CA PRO A 321 -1.89 -4.70 18.22
C PRO A 321 -0.90 -4.40 19.37
N LEU A 322 -1.36 -3.78 20.44
CA LEU A 322 -0.52 -3.48 21.60
C LEU A 322 -0.53 -4.61 22.64
N ASP A 323 -1.47 -5.54 22.55
CA ASP A 323 -1.62 -6.69 23.45
C ASP A 323 -1.26 -8.01 22.74
N PRO A 324 -0.09 -8.62 23.04
CA PRO A 324 0.27 -9.93 22.51
C PRO A 324 -0.74 -11.03 22.83
N GLY A 325 -1.45 -10.94 23.98
CA GLY A 325 -2.51 -11.87 24.34
C GLY A 325 -3.72 -11.77 23.42
N SER A 326 -4.12 -10.55 23.03
CA SER A 326 -5.17 -10.33 22.04
C SER A 326 -4.78 -10.90 20.67
N ILE A 327 -3.53 -10.68 20.25
CA ILE A 327 -3.02 -11.26 19.00
C ILE A 327 -3.05 -12.80 19.10
N ALA A 328 -2.51 -13.39 20.17
CA ALA A 328 -2.49 -14.83 20.37
C ALA A 328 -3.89 -15.44 20.38
N ALA A 329 -4.85 -14.80 21.02
CA ALA A 329 -6.26 -15.22 21.00
C ALA A 329 -6.84 -15.19 19.56
N GLY A 330 -6.56 -14.15 18.79
CA GLY A 330 -6.95 -14.07 17.38
C GLY A 330 -6.35 -15.19 16.54
N LEU A 331 -5.05 -15.51 16.74
CA LEU A 331 -4.37 -16.62 16.07
C LEU A 331 -5.00 -17.97 16.47
N ALA A 332 -5.26 -18.19 17.74
CA ALA A 332 -5.88 -19.43 18.22
C ALA A 332 -7.26 -19.65 17.58
N ARG A 333 -8.08 -18.62 17.47
CA ARG A 333 -9.40 -18.71 16.84
C ARG A 333 -9.31 -19.21 15.40
N VAL A 334 -8.48 -18.62 14.56
CA VAL A 334 -8.34 -19.05 13.16
C VAL A 334 -7.68 -20.43 13.03
N LEU A 335 -6.93 -20.88 14.04
CA LEU A 335 -6.30 -22.20 14.04
C LEU A 335 -7.26 -23.30 14.49
N THR A 336 -8.26 -23.01 15.33
CA THR A 336 -9.13 -24.03 15.95
C THR A 336 -10.60 -23.95 15.54
N GLU A 337 -11.07 -22.81 15.02
CA GLU A 337 -12.47 -22.59 14.65
C GLU A 337 -12.66 -22.69 13.13
N ASP A 338 -12.84 -23.90 12.56
CA ASP A 338 -12.98 -24.08 11.10
C ASP A 338 -14.21 -23.37 10.55
N GLY A 339 -15.30 -23.33 11.32
CA GLY A 339 -16.52 -22.59 10.95
C GLY A 339 -16.26 -21.09 10.78
N LEU A 340 -15.45 -20.49 11.67
CA LEU A 340 -15.03 -19.10 11.55
C LEU A 340 -14.20 -18.87 10.28
N CYS A 341 -13.26 -19.76 10.00
CA CYS A 341 -12.43 -19.63 8.79
C CYS A 341 -13.25 -19.71 7.51
N LYS A 342 -14.23 -20.61 7.44
CA LYS A 342 -15.15 -20.69 6.29
C LYS A 342 -15.96 -19.40 6.11
N ASP A 343 -16.48 -18.86 7.18
CA ASP A 343 -17.21 -17.61 7.19
C ASP A 343 -16.33 -16.41 6.77
N LEU A 344 -15.12 -16.31 7.34
CA LEU A 344 -14.14 -15.26 6.97
C LEU A 344 -13.72 -15.33 5.49
N ARG A 345 -13.62 -16.51 4.91
CA ARG A 345 -13.34 -16.68 3.47
C ARG A 345 -14.45 -16.07 2.62
N VAL A 346 -15.71 -16.40 2.92
CA VAL A 346 -16.85 -15.86 2.17
C VAL A 346 -16.91 -14.35 2.29
N ARG A 347 -16.91 -13.83 3.52
CA ARG A 347 -16.95 -12.38 3.76
C ARG A 347 -15.72 -11.67 3.17
N GLY A 348 -14.54 -12.30 3.21
CA GLY A 348 -13.31 -11.77 2.64
C GLY A 348 -13.39 -11.56 1.13
N LEU A 349 -13.92 -12.56 0.40
CA LEU A 349 -14.13 -12.46 -1.03
C LEU A 349 -15.16 -11.38 -1.39
N GLU A 350 -16.28 -11.33 -0.67
CA GLU A 350 -17.31 -10.29 -0.84
C GLU A 350 -16.73 -8.90 -0.56
N ARG A 351 -15.96 -8.77 0.52
CA ARG A 351 -15.31 -7.51 0.87
C ARG A 351 -14.29 -7.06 -0.15
N ALA A 352 -13.41 -7.97 -0.62
CA ALA A 352 -12.43 -7.67 -1.64
C ALA A 352 -13.09 -7.21 -2.95
N GLY A 353 -14.22 -7.80 -3.33
CA GLY A 353 -14.98 -7.41 -4.51
C GLY A 353 -15.49 -5.96 -4.52
N GLN A 354 -15.49 -5.28 -3.38
CA GLN A 354 -15.85 -3.86 -3.28
C GLN A 354 -14.70 -2.91 -3.69
N PHE A 355 -13.49 -3.43 -3.87
CA PHE A 355 -12.31 -2.64 -4.22
C PHE A 355 -11.85 -2.97 -5.63
N SER A 356 -11.75 -1.95 -6.48
CA SER A 356 -11.26 -2.13 -7.84
C SER A 356 -10.48 -0.91 -8.31
N TRP A 357 -9.52 -1.12 -9.22
CA TRP A 357 -8.79 -0.02 -9.84
C TRP A 357 -9.71 0.86 -10.70
N ASP A 358 -10.79 0.32 -11.24
CA ASP A 358 -11.81 1.08 -11.94
C ASP A 358 -12.54 2.07 -11.03
N ALA A 359 -12.93 1.64 -9.83
CA ALA A 359 -13.53 2.52 -8.83
C ALA A 359 -12.53 3.58 -8.36
N THR A 360 -11.26 3.19 -8.12
CA THR A 360 -10.18 4.12 -7.78
C THR A 360 -9.98 5.16 -8.87
N ALA A 361 -9.90 4.75 -10.15
CA ALA A 361 -9.71 5.66 -11.28
C ALA A 361 -10.87 6.64 -11.43
N ARG A 362 -12.13 6.17 -11.30
CA ARG A 362 -13.32 7.05 -11.32
C ARG A 362 -13.31 8.07 -10.18
N ALA A 363 -12.94 7.66 -8.98
CA ALA A 363 -12.88 8.57 -7.84
C ALA A 363 -11.75 9.60 -7.99
N VAL A 364 -10.58 9.20 -8.51
CA VAL A 364 -9.49 10.14 -8.87
C VAL A 364 -9.94 11.09 -9.96
N GLN A 365 -10.59 10.61 -11.03
CA GLN A 365 -11.14 11.44 -12.10
C GLN A 365 -12.10 12.51 -11.52
N GLN A 366 -12.98 12.14 -10.62
CA GLN A 366 -13.90 13.09 -9.97
C GLN A 366 -13.17 14.14 -9.13
N ALA A 367 -12.15 13.72 -8.34
CA ALA A 367 -11.35 14.65 -7.54
C ALA A 367 -10.58 15.63 -8.46
N VAL A 368 -10.03 15.14 -9.56
CA VAL A 368 -9.36 15.96 -10.58
C VAL A 368 -10.35 16.92 -11.27
N ALA A 369 -11.54 16.45 -11.63
CA ALA A 369 -12.57 17.29 -12.26
C ALA A 369 -12.99 18.46 -11.34
N ARG A 370 -13.19 18.19 -10.04
CA ARG A 370 -13.49 19.24 -9.04
C ARG A 370 -12.35 20.25 -8.93
N ALA A 371 -11.10 19.80 -8.90
CA ALA A 371 -9.92 20.66 -8.80
C ALA A 371 -9.73 21.57 -10.03
N VAL A 372 -10.29 21.20 -11.16
CA VAL A 372 -10.23 21.97 -12.43
C VAL A 372 -11.38 22.93 -12.57
N ALA A 373 -12.57 22.62 -12.02
CA ALA A 373 -13.76 23.45 -12.11
C ALA A 373 -13.75 24.67 -11.16
N GLY A 374 -13.06 24.59 -10.04
CA GLY A 374 -12.85 25.68 -9.07
C GLY A 374 -11.52 26.40 -9.29
#